data_8fcbb2a5eb9ae0254855c67dc8d2f3d3
#
_entry.id   8fcbb2a5eb9ae0254855c67dc8d2f3d3
#
_cell.length_a   1.000
_cell.length_b   1.000
_cell.length_c   1.000
_cell.angle_alpha   90.00
_cell.angle_beta   90.00
_cell.angle_gamma   90.00
#
_symmetry.space_group_name_H-M   'P 1'
#
loop_
_entity.id
_entity.type
_entity.pdbx_description
1 polymer ?
#
loop_
_entity_poly.entity_id
_entity_poly.type
_entity_poly.pdbx_seq_one_letter_code
_entity_poly.pdbx_strand_id
1 'polypeptide(L)'
;MSYICTSCGKETPTSTVHNTCECGGLFSLPQDHLPLWQESLIDKSVWSQFRYHAFMNLDGDVWRRVSMGEGMTPIASYNGSVFLKMDFMMPTLSFKDRGAAALVSHMKAIGVKKCVQDSSGNAGVAVAAYCARSGIACEIYVPEGTSPNK
;
A
#
# COMPACT_ATOMS: atom_id res chain seq x y z
N MET A 1 -1.70 0.75 -18.29
CA MET A 1 -1.03 1.71 -17.40
C MET A 1 0.46 1.41 -17.39
N SER A 2 1.32 2.44 -17.37
CA SER A 2 2.78 2.26 -17.39
C SER A 2 3.44 3.09 -16.29
N TYR A 3 4.51 2.56 -15.72
CA TYR A 3 5.47 3.34 -14.96
C TYR A 3 6.37 4.13 -15.92
N ILE A 4 6.86 5.27 -15.47
CA ILE A 4 7.87 6.07 -16.17
C ILE A 4 9.15 6.07 -15.33
N CYS A 5 10.28 5.70 -15.94
CA CYS A 5 11.56 5.78 -15.26
C CYS A 5 11.96 7.24 -15.02
N THR A 6 12.29 7.60 -13.78
CA THR A 6 12.69 8.97 -13.41
C THR A 6 14.04 9.39 -13.96
N SER A 7 14.88 8.43 -14.39
CA SER A 7 16.23 8.71 -14.90
C SER A 7 16.32 8.73 -16.42
N CYS A 8 15.63 7.81 -17.12
CA CYS A 8 15.78 7.69 -18.58
C CYS A 8 14.45 7.87 -19.35
N GLY A 9 13.32 8.08 -18.67
CA GLY A 9 12.02 8.27 -19.29
C GLY A 9 11.39 7.01 -19.90
N LYS A 10 12.05 5.83 -19.82
CA LYS A 10 11.52 4.58 -20.38
C LYS A 10 10.20 4.22 -19.70
N GLU A 11 9.20 3.91 -20.51
CA GLU A 11 7.93 3.35 -20.03
C GLU A 11 8.06 1.84 -19.80
N THR A 12 7.45 1.36 -18.71
CA THR A 12 7.43 -0.06 -18.34
C THR A 12 6.01 -0.42 -17.85
N PRO A 13 5.39 -1.51 -18.34
CA PRO A 13 4.06 -1.90 -17.88
C PRO A 13 3.98 -2.04 -16.36
N THR A 14 2.88 -1.60 -15.74
CA THR A 14 2.67 -1.75 -14.29
C THR A 14 2.57 -3.20 -13.82
N SER A 15 2.42 -4.15 -14.74
CA SER A 15 2.48 -5.60 -14.46
C SER A 15 3.91 -6.13 -14.24
N THR A 16 4.94 -5.28 -14.37
CA THR A 16 6.33 -5.69 -14.07
C THR A 16 6.48 -6.06 -12.59
N VAL A 17 7.30 -7.08 -12.34
CA VAL A 17 7.73 -7.45 -10.98
C VAL A 17 9.09 -6.83 -10.59
N HIS A 18 9.72 -6.09 -11.52
CA HIS A 18 10.94 -5.36 -11.23
C HIS A 18 10.61 -4.08 -10.46
N ASN A 19 11.41 -3.76 -9.46
CA ASN A 19 11.27 -2.56 -8.62
C ASN A 19 12.07 -1.36 -9.15
N THR A 20 12.94 -1.59 -10.15
CA THR A 20 13.74 -0.57 -10.80
C THR A 20 13.75 -0.76 -12.31
N CYS A 21 14.04 0.30 -13.05
CA CYS A 21 14.29 0.26 -14.48
C CYS A 21 15.62 -0.44 -14.78
N GLU A 22 15.78 -0.98 -15.98
CA GLU A 22 17.05 -1.56 -16.47
C GLU A 22 18.26 -0.60 -16.36
N CYS A 23 18.03 0.72 -16.41
CA CYS A 23 19.08 1.71 -16.20
C CYS A 23 19.41 1.97 -14.72
N GLY A 24 18.76 1.27 -13.77
CA GLY A 24 18.88 1.47 -12.33
C GLY A 24 18.01 2.59 -11.75
N GLY A 25 17.28 3.35 -12.58
CA GLY A 25 16.41 4.43 -12.14
C GLY A 25 15.14 3.92 -11.49
N LEU A 26 14.56 4.73 -10.60
CA LEU A 26 13.29 4.44 -9.93
C LEU A 26 12.11 4.65 -10.88
N PHE A 27 11.02 3.96 -10.62
CA PHE A 27 9.76 4.16 -11.32
C PHE A 27 8.92 5.26 -10.67
N SER A 28 8.28 6.08 -11.50
CA SER A 28 7.19 6.98 -11.14
C SER A 28 5.90 6.47 -11.76
N LEU A 29 4.81 6.59 -11.01
CA LEU A 29 3.48 6.28 -11.51
C LEU A 29 2.76 7.58 -11.88
N PRO A 30 2.47 7.84 -13.18
CA PRO A 30 1.71 9.00 -13.62
C PRO A 30 0.34 9.06 -12.95
N GLN A 31 -0.11 10.27 -12.62
CA GLN A 31 -1.40 10.51 -11.96
C GLN A 31 -2.38 11.34 -12.81
N ASP A 32 -1.96 11.78 -13.97
CA ASP A 32 -2.70 12.65 -14.91
C ASP A 32 -4.00 12.01 -15.43
N HIS A 33 -4.12 10.68 -15.35
CA HIS A 33 -5.36 9.96 -15.71
C HIS A 33 -6.32 9.80 -14.51
N LEU A 34 -5.91 10.17 -13.28
CA LEU A 34 -6.80 10.13 -12.13
C LEU A 34 -7.79 11.30 -12.17
N PRO A 35 -9.03 11.10 -11.73
CA PRO A 35 -10.00 12.18 -11.69
C PRO A 35 -9.58 13.26 -10.70
N LEU A 36 -9.95 14.50 -11.00
CA LEU A 36 -9.92 15.56 -10.00
C LEU A 36 -10.82 15.19 -8.82
N TRP A 37 -10.49 15.73 -7.65
CA TRP A 37 -11.27 15.48 -6.45
C TRP A 37 -12.73 15.84 -6.61
N GLN A 38 -13.61 14.88 -6.37
CA GLN A 38 -15.07 15.04 -6.34
C GLN A 38 -15.64 14.14 -5.24
N GLU A 39 -16.47 14.70 -4.36
CA GLU A 39 -17.10 13.92 -3.28
C GLU A 39 -17.98 12.79 -3.82
N SER A 40 -18.60 12.97 -4.98
CA SER A 40 -19.44 11.95 -5.64
C SER A 40 -18.69 10.67 -6.04
N LEU A 41 -17.35 10.74 -6.12
CA LEU A 41 -16.48 9.59 -6.42
C LEU A 41 -16.06 8.81 -5.17
N ILE A 42 -16.47 9.25 -3.98
CA ILE A 42 -16.23 8.52 -2.74
C ILE A 42 -17.25 7.40 -2.61
N ASP A 43 -16.78 6.15 -2.61
CA ASP A 43 -17.66 5.00 -2.33
C ASP A 43 -17.98 4.94 -0.83
N LYS A 44 -19.12 5.55 -0.44
CA LYS A 44 -19.57 5.62 0.94
C LYS A 44 -20.01 4.27 1.52
N SER A 45 -20.17 3.23 0.69
CA SER A 45 -20.45 1.86 1.12
C SER A 45 -19.21 1.12 1.62
N VAL A 46 -18.00 1.60 1.26
CA VAL A 46 -16.73 1.00 1.66
C VAL A 46 -16.21 1.65 2.95
N TRP A 47 -16.06 0.85 4.00
CA TRP A 47 -15.56 1.30 5.31
C TRP A 47 -14.07 0.98 5.49
N SER A 48 -13.26 1.49 4.55
CA SER A 48 -11.79 1.45 4.59
C SER A 48 -11.22 2.60 3.76
N GLN A 49 -9.88 2.72 3.68
CA GLN A 49 -9.23 3.68 2.78
C GLN A 49 -9.66 3.50 1.31
N PHE A 50 -10.04 2.29 0.92
CA PHE A 50 -10.47 2.00 -0.44
C PHE A 50 -11.81 2.65 -0.85
N ARG A 51 -12.49 3.33 0.07
CA ARG A 51 -13.59 4.23 -0.33
C ARG A 51 -13.16 5.30 -1.33
N TYR A 52 -11.86 5.55 -1.40
CA TYR A 52 -11.21 6.48 -2.32
C TYR A 52 -10.58 5.77 -3.52
N HIS A 53 -10.98 4.53 -3.83
CA HIS A 53 -10.38 3.73 -4.90
C HIS A 53 -10.40 4.42 -6.27
N ALA A 54 -11.38 5.29 -6.55
CA ALA A 54 -11.44 6.07 -7.78
C ALA A 54 -10.22 7.01 -7.97
N PHE A 55 -9.55 7.38 -6.88
CA PHE A 55 -8.36 8.24 -6.86
C PHE A 55 -7.06 7.44 -6.70
N MET A 56 -7.13 6.12 -6.78
CA MET A 56 -5.99 5.23 -6.62
C MET A 56 -5.69 4.51 -7.94
N ASN A 57 -4.40 4.32 -8.24
CA ASN A 57 -3.97 3.50 -9.38
C ASN A 57 -4.11 2.01 -9.05
N LEU A 58 -5.35 1.50 -8.99
CA LEU A 58 -5.65 0.11 -8.66
C LEU A 58 -6.27 -0.60 -9.85
N ASP A 59 -5.85 -1.84 -10.09
CA ASP A 59 -6.39 -2.70 -11.14
C ASP A 59 -7.66 -3.40 -10.63
N GLY A 60 -8.81 -2.89 -11.05
CA GLY A 60 -10.12 -3.48 -10.73
C GLY A 60 -10.41 -3.53 -9.23
N ASP A 61 -11.20 -4.52 -8.83
CA ASP A 61 -11.73 -4.67 -7.46
C ASP A 61 -10.95 -5.65 -6.58
N VAL A 62 -9.71 -6.01 -6.97
CA VAL A 62 -8.89 -6.99 -6.24
C VAL A 62 -8.67 -6.58 -4.78
N TRP A 63 -8.57 -5.29 -4.52
CA TRP A 63 -8.43 -4.71 -3.18
C TRP A 63 -9.53 -5.16 -2.19
N ARG A 64 -10.75 -5.49 -2.67
CA ARG A 64 -11.85 -6.00 -1.81
C ARG A 64 -11.50 -7.31 -1.11
N ARG A 65 -10.62 -8.12 -1.69
CA ARG A 65 -10.14 -9.38 -1.09
C ARG A 65 -8.90 -9.20 -0.22
N VAL A 66 -8.23 -8.07 -0.35
CA VAL A 66 -6.99 -7.74 0.37
C VAL A 66 -7.28 -6.92 1.62
N SER A 67 -8.19 -5.96 1.53
CA SER A 67 -8.53 -5.06 2.64
C SER A 67 -8.89 -5.82 3.92
N MET A 68 -8.41 -5.32 5.03
CA MET A 68 -8.76 -5.72 6.40
C MET A 68 -9.52 -4.61 7.16
N GLY A 69 -10.00 -3.58 6.44
CA GLY A 69 -10.70 -2.43 7.00
C GLY A 69 -9.76 -1.29 7.43
N GLU A 70 -8.53 -1.28 6.91
CA GLU A 70 -7.54 -0.23 7.17
C GLU A 70 -8.04 1.16 6.75
N GLY A 71 -7.60 2.18 7.46
CA GLY A 71 -8.09 3.54 7.31
C GLY A 71 -9.26 3.85 8.21
N MET A 72 -9.99 4.92 7.95
CA MET A 72 -11.15 5.38 8.75
C MET A 72 -10.87 5.49 10.26
N THR A 73 -9.59 5.64 10.63
CA THR A 73 -9.20 5.79 12.04
C THR A 73 -9.70 7.11 12.61
N PRO A 74 -10.08 7.16 13.88
CA PRO A 74 -10.58 8.37 14.52
C PRO A 74 -9.56 9.50 14.55
N ILE A 75 -10.07 10.71 14.72
CA ILE A 75 -9.28 11.89 15.07
C ILE A 75 -9.72 12.29 16.46
N ALA A 76 -8.78 12.30 17.43
CA ALA A 76 -9.02 12.74 18.79
C ALA A 76 -8.38 14.11 19.01
N SER A 77 -9.09 15.00 19.71
CA SER A 77 -8.50 16.26 20.17
C SER A 77 -7.55 15.97 21.32
N TYR A 78 -6.32 16.44 21.22
CA TYR A 78 -5.35 16.41 22.32
C TYR A 78 -5.41 17.72 23.14
N ASN A 79 -5.47 18.84 22.43
CA ASN A 79 -5.76 20.16 22.99
C ASN A 79 -6.41 21.03 21.91
N GLY A 80 -6.75 22.27 22.19
CA GLY A 80 -7.49 23.14 21.27
C GLY A 80 -6.90 23.34 19.87
N SER A 81 -5.62 23.03 19.66
CA SER A 81 -4.90 23.22 18.40
C SER A 81 -4.28 21.94 17.83
N VAL A 82 -4.19 20.86 18.61
CA VAL A 82 -3.55 19.61 18.24
C VAL A 82 -4.57 18.48 18.18
N PHE A 83 -4.58 17.78 17.05
CA PHE A 83 -5.43 16.61 16.82
C PHE A 83 -4.55 15.38 16.52
N LEU A 84 -4.90 14.25 17.10
CA LEU A 84 -4.22 12.98 16.93
C LEU A 84 -5.00 12.10 15.97
N LYS A 85 -4.38 11.76 14.83
CA LYS A 85 -4.90 10.72 13.93
C LYS A 85 -4.52 9.36 14.51
N MET A 86 -5.50 8.58 14.93
CA MET A 86 -5.33 7.36 15.74
C MET A 86 -4.91 6.15 14.88
N ASP A 87 -3.86 6.27 14.09
CA ASP A 87 -3.46 5.22 13.12
C ASP A 87 -2.91 3.94 13.78
N PHE A 88 -2.65 3.96 15.08
CA PHE A 88 -2.38 2.74 15.85
C PHE A 88 -3.64 1.84 16.03
N MET A 89 -4.83 2.30 15.63
CA MET A 89 -6.06 1.50 15.62
C MET A 89 -6.25 0.72 14.30
N MET A 90 -5.26 0.71 13.44
CA MET A 90 -5.27 -0.09 12.21
C MET A 90 -5.04 -1.58 12.47
N PRO A 91 -5.36 -2.48 11.52
CA PRO A 91 -5.25 -3.93 11.67
C PRO A 91 -3.91 -4.43 12.20
N THR A 92 -2.78 -3.82 11.77
CA THR A 92 -1.43 -4.16 12.29
C THR A 92 -0.87 -3.10 13.23
N LEU A 93 -1.74 -2.29 13.82
CA LEU A 93 -1.44 -1.26 14.83
C LEU A 93 -0.49 -0.16 14.33
N SER A 94 -0.43 0.08 13.03
CA SER A 94 0.40 1.15 12.47
C SER A 94 -0.14 1.72 11.17
N PHE A 95 0.24 2.97 10.85
CA PHE A 95 -0.10 3.63 9.59
C PHE A 95 0.45 2.90 8.34
N LYS A 96 1.37 1.96 8.50
CA LYS A 96 1.94 1.17 7.41
C LYS A 96 0.90 0.33 6.67
N ASP A 97 -0.21 0.01 7.32
CA ASP A 97 -1.34 -0.70 6.72
C ASP A 97 -1.86 -0.01 5.47
N ARG A 98 -1.86 1.34 5.44
CA ARG A 98 -2.31 2.11 4.27
C ARG A 98 -1.52 1.75 3.01
N GLY A 99 -0.19 1.75 3.12
CA GLY A 99 0.68 1.39 2.00
C GLY A 99 0.67 -0.09 1.70
N ALA A 100 0.70 -0.94 2.73
CA ALA A 100 0.72 -2.39 2.56
C ALA A 100 -0.54 -2.90 1.86
N ALA A 101 -1.72 -2.40 2.22
CA ALA A 101 -2.97 -2.78 1.58
C ALA A 101 -2.98 -2.44 0.07
N ALA A 102 -2.53 -1.23 -0.30
CA ALA A 102 -2.45 -0.82 -1.70
C ALA A 102 -1.40 -1.65 -2.48
N LEU A 103 -0.20 -1.81 -1.90
CA LEU A 103 0.88 -2.60 -2.50
C LEU A 103 0.45 -4.04 -2.75
N VAL A 104 -0.10 -4.71 -1.74
CA VAL A 104 -0.51 -6.11 -1.85
C VAL A 104 -1.72 -6.27 -2.79
N SER A 105 -2.60 -5.27 -2.88
CA SER A 105 -3.67 -5.25 -3.88
C SER A 105 -3.11 -5.26 -5.30
N HIS A 106 -2.11 -4.43 -5.57
CA HIS A 106 -1.42 -4.42 -6.86
C HIS A 106 -0.70 -5.75 -7.12
N MET A 107 0.09 -6.25 -6.17
CA MET A 107 0.79 -7.54 -6.28
C MET A 107 -0.20 -8.69 -6.60
N LYS A 108 -1.34 -8.71 -5.94
CA LYS A 108 -2.40 -9.70 -6.18
C LYS A 108 -2.98 -9.57 -7.58
N ALA A 109 -3.20 -8.35 -8.06
CA ALA A 109 -3.74 -8.08 -9.39
C ALA A 109 -2.80 -8.56 -10.50
N ILE A 110 -1.50 -8.35 -10.35
CA ILE A 110 -0.48 -8.80 -11.32
C ILE A 110 -0.03 -10.26 -11.13
N GLY A 111 -0.64 -10.99 -10.18
CA GLY A 111 -0.43 -12.43 -10.02
C GLY A 111 0.81 -12.84 -9.23
N VAL A 112 1.43 -11.94 -8.45
CA VAL A 112 2.56 -12.25 -7.56
C VAL A 112 2.19 -13.38 -6.61
N LYS A 113 3.08 -14.36 -6.46
CA LYS A 113 2.91 -15.52 -5.56
C LYS A 113 3.79 -15.46 -4.32
N LYS A 114 4.91 -14.73 -4.41
CA LYS A 114 5.88 -14.58 -3.33
C LYS A 114 6.41 -13.15 -3.29
N CYS A 115 6.52 -12.61 -2.10
CA CYS A 115 7.05 -11.28 -1.80
C CYS A 115 8.21 -11.40 -0.82
N VAL A 116 9.17 -10.51 -0.96
CA VAL A 116 10.29 -10.34 -0.03
C VAL A 116 10.28 -8.91 0.50
N GLN A 117 10.49 -8.74 1.80
CA GLN A 117 10.53 -7.44 2.47
C GLN A 117 11.70 -7.41 3.46
N ASP A 118 12.44 -6.31 3.47
CA ASP A 118 13.65 -6.11 4.29
C ASP A 118 13.44 -5.18 5.51
N SER A 119 12.28 -5.25 6.13
CA SER A 119 11.95 -4.40 7.28
C SER A 119 11.75 -5.19 8.56
N SER A 120 12.53 -4.88 9.60
CA SER A 120 12.38 -5.42 10.97
C SER A 120 11.29 -4.72 11.78
N GLY A 121 10.52 -3.80 11.21
CA GLY A 121 9.53 -2.98 11.92
C GLY A 121 8.14 -3.07 11.30
N ASN A 122 7.34 -2.05 11.56
CA ASN A 122 5.92 -2.00 11.19
C ASN A 122 5.66 -2.23 9.69
N ALA A 123 6.58 -1.88 8.79
CA ALA A 123 6.40 -2.15 7.35
C ALA A 123 6.46 -3.65 7.06
N GLY A 124 7.41 -4.38 7.66
CA GLY A 124 7.47 -5.84 7.55
C GLY A 124 6.22 -6.52 8.11
N VAL A 125 5.78 -6.10 9.31
CA VAL A 125 4.55 -6.63 9.95
C VAL A 125 3.34 -6.40 9.05
N ALA A 126 3.14 -5.19 8.54
CA ALA A 126 2.00 -4.86 7.69
C ALA A 126 2.04 -5.68 6.38
N VAL A 127 3.16 -5.68 5.65
CA VAL A 127 3.27 -6.44 4.39
C VAL A 127 3.03 -7.93 4.62
N ALA A 128 3.60 -8.53 5.68
CA ALA A 128 3.37 -9.94 6.00
C ALA A 128 1.89 -10.25 6.26
N ALA A 129 1.20 -9.41 7.03
CA ALA A 129 -0.22 -9.58 7.34
C ALA A 129 -1.11 -9.52 6.09
N TYR A 130 -0.91 -8.50 5.23
CA TYR A 130 -1.68 -8.36 4.00
C TYR A 130 -1.34 -9.44 2.96
N CYS A 131 -0.08 -9.90 2.89
CA CYS A 131 0.31 -11.05 2.08
C CYS A 131 -0.40 -12.33 2.55
N ALA A 132 -0.41 -12.60 3.86
CA ALA A 132 -1.12 -13.74 4.45
C ALA A 132 -2.62 -13.68 4.13
N ARG A 133 -3.26 -12.52 4.32
CA ARG A 133 -4.67 -12.27 3.93
C ARG A 133 -4.94 -12.60 2.47
N SER A 134 -3.96 -12.37 1.61
CA SER A 134 -4.09 -12.48 0.14
C SER A 134 -3.63 -13.82 -0.42
N GLY A 135 -3.08 -14.72 0.42
CA GLY A 135 -2.50 -15.99 -0.02
C GLY A 135 -1.21 -15.80 -0.83
N ILE A 136 -0.43 -14.75 -0.55
CA ILE A 136 0.89 -14.49 -1.11
C ILE A 136 1.93 -14.92 -0.07
N ALA A 137 2.88 -15.78 -0.45
CA ALA A 137 3.98 -16.13 0.43
C ALA A 137 4.84 -14.88 0.70
N CYS A 138 5.25 -14.68 1.96
CA CYS A 138 6.05 -13.51 2.34
C CYS A 138 7.26 -13.95 3.16
N GLU A 139 8.42 -13.46 2.78
CA GLU A 139 9.67 -13.62 3.53
C GLU A 139 10.14 -12.26 4.03
N ILE A 140 10.40 -12.17 5.33
CA ILE A 140 10.94 -10.95 5.94
C ILE A 140 12.41 -11.18 6.26
N TYR A 141 13.27 -10.37 5.64
CA TYR A 141 14.70 -10.36 5.93
C TYR A 141 15.01 -9.26 6.93
N VAL A 142 15.68 -9.60 8.00
CA VAL A 142 16.05 -8.65 9.06
C VAL A 142 17.55 -8.75 9.35
N PRO A 143 18.20 -7.65 9.77
CA PRO A 143 19.60 -7.70 10.17
C PRO A 143 19.82 -8.70 11.31
N GLU A 144 20.96 -9.38 11.30
CA GLU A 144 21.41 -10.18 12.43
C GLU A 144 21.48 -9.31 13.69
N GLY A 145 21.02 -9.83 14.82
CA GLY A 145 20.95 -9.07 16.08
C GLY A 145 19.74 -8.14 16.20
N THR A 146 18.78 -8.20 15.28
CA THR A 146 17.49 -7.51 15.46
C THR A 146 16.84 -7.90 16.78
N SER A 147 16.35 -6.92 17.54
CA SER A 147 15.69 -7.15 18.83
C SER A 147 14.55 -8.17 18.70
N PRO A 148 14.46 -9.16 19.60
CA PRO A 148 13.36 -10.15 19.59
C PRO A 148 11.98 -9.51 19.85
N ASN A 149 11.93 -8.25 20.26
CA ASN A 149 10.69 -7.49 20.47
C ASN A 149 10.23 -6.70 19.23
N LYS A 150 10.87 -6.94 18.06
CA LYS A 150 10.52 -6.26 16.81
C LYS A 150 9.92 -7.20 15.77
#